data_5694a955bd25ee2290cdcd7306d8267b
#
_entry.id   5694a955bd25ee2290cdcd7306d8267b
#
_cell.length_a   1.000
_cell.length_b   1.000
_cell.length_c   1.000
_cell.angle_alpha   90.00
_cell.angle_beta   90.00
_cell.angle_gamma   90.00
#
_symmetry.space_group_name_H-M   'P 1'
#
loop_
_entity.id
_entity.type
_entity.pdbx_description
1 polymer ?
#
loop_
_entity_poly.entity_id
_entity_poly.type
_entity_poly.pdbx_seq_one_letter_code
_entity_poly.pdbx_strand_id
1 'polypeptide(L)'
;MIDEPLQRLRAAARRTRELALSRAGTGLGHQDADDDVGTIGTDAALGFDPFPLLEALHHNGVRAVVIGQVAGIMHGSAELTGDLDLLWDGAPAHALALAAAFTSVNAQLFDEKGNPVATRPDFFLRPKVQFTSPGAGGDCCTPALPWGDLRVRGFLDRAITAVDPGGLEVHYVSRKDLIRMRRAIGRPKDLRRADELDSSASDRRGSPPTSDSAGDRQWD
;
A
#
# COMPACT_ATOMS: atom_id res chain seq x y z
N MET A 1 -18.29 -14.76 -3.63
CA MET A 1 -17.53 -14.23 -2.47
C MET A 1 -16.89 -12.95 -2.93
N ILE A 2 -17.33 -11.79 -2.43
CA ILE A 2 -16.72 -10.50 -2.79
C ILE A 2 -15.36 -10.47 -2.08
N ASP A 3 -14.32 -10.57 -2.87
CA ASP A 3 -12.93 -10.53 -2.37
C ASP A 3 -12.56 -9.07 -2.05
N GLU A 4 -12.84 -8.66 -0.82
CA GLU A 4 -12.69 -7.27 -0.40
C GLU A 4 -11.21 -6.86 -0.27
N PRO A 5 -10.83 -5.65 -0.68
CA PRO A 5 -9.44 -5.20 -0.68
C PRO A 5 -8.72 -5.35 0.66
N LEU A 6 -9.41 -5.05 1.77
CA LEU A 6 -8.84 -5.18 3.13
C LEU A 6 -8.70 -6.64 3.56
N GLN A 7 -9.55 -7.56 3.10
CA GLN A 7 -9.39 -8.99 3.35
C GLN A 7 -8.17 -9.55 2.61
N ARG A 8 -7.94 -9.11 1.34
CA ARG A 8 -6.72 -9.45 0.59
C ARG A 8 -5.47 -8.97 1.33
N LEU A 9 -5.49 -7.72 1.82
CA LEU A 9 -4.37 -7.18 2.58
C LEU A 9 -4.12 -7.95 3.88
N ARG A 10 -5.17 -8.31 4.64
CA ARG A 10 -5.04 -9.14 5.86
C ARG A 10 -4.42 -10.51 5.54
N ALA A 11 -4.86 -11.15 4.47
CA ALA A 11 -4.33 -12.44 4.04
C ALA A 11 -2.86 -12.34 3.61
N ALA A 12 -2.52 -11.30 2.83
CA ALA A 12 -1.15 -11.05 2.39
C ALA A 12 -0.21 -10.73 3.57
N ALA A 13 -0.63 -9.90 4.52
CA ALA A 13 0.16 -9.59 5.71
C ALA A 13 0.46 -10.85 6.55
N ARG A 14 -0.53 -11.72 6.75
CA ARG A 14 -0.29 -13.03 7.41
C ARG A 14 0.75 -13.85 6.65
N ARG A 15 0.59 -14.00 5.34
CA ARG A 15 1.51 -14.78 4.50
C ARG A 15 2.92 -14.19 4.49
N THR A 16 3.05 -12.86 4.48
CA THR A 16 4.35 -12.18 4.62
C THR A 16 5.04 -12.56 5.92
N ARG A 17 4.33 -12.49 7.06
CA ARG A 17 4.88 -12.89 8.36
C ARG A 17 5.28 -14.36 8.41
N GLU A 18 4.44 -15.25 7.91
CA GLU A 18 4.72 -16.70 7.87
C GLU A 18 6.00 -17.01 7.09
N LEU A 19 6.19 -16.36 5.94
CA LEU A 19 7.41 -16.53 5.14
C LEU A 19 8.63 -15.92 5.84
N ALA A 20 8.49 -14.79 6.52
CA ALA A 20 9.58 -14.16 7.23
C ALA A 20 9.99 -14.92 8.49
N LEU A 21 9.06 -15.54 9.22
CA LEU A 21 9.33 -16.35 10.42
C LEU A 21 10.21 -17.59 10.15
N SER A 22 10.25 -18.07 8.92
CA SER A 22 11.08 -19.24 8.54
C SER A 22 12.58 -18.91 8.42
N ARG A 23 12.98 -17.64 8.54
CA ARG A 23 14.36 -17.19 8.42
C ARG A 23 14.78 -16.34 9.62
N ALA A 24 16.08 -16.40 9.94
CA ALA A 24 16.68 -15.48 10.92
C ALA A 24 16.66 -14.04 10.38
N GLY A 25 16.74 -13.07 11.28
CA GLY A 25 16.96 -11.69 10.88
C GLY A 25 18.21 -11.54 10.02
N THR A 26 18.10 -10.75 8.96
CA THR A 26 19.19 -10.54 7.98
C THR A 26 20.04 -9.31 8.34
N GLY A 27 19.52 -8.44 9.21
CA GLY A 27 20.08 -7.12 9.47
C GLY A 27 19.82 -6.12 8.33
N LEU A 28 19.11 -6.53 7.28
CA LEU A 28 18.77 -5.69 6.13
C LEU A 28 17.50 -4.90 6.41
N GLY A 29 17.56 -3.59 6.27
CA GLY A 29 16.41 -2.70 6.37
C GLY A 29 15.64 -2.62 5.04
N HIS A 30 14.55 -1.88 5.06
CA HIS A 30 13.73 -1.63 3.88
C HIS A 30 14.51 -1.00 2.71
N GLN A 31 15.49 -0.14 2.99
CA GLN A 31 16.36 0.49 1.99
C GLN A 31 17.31 -0.49 1.28
N ASP A 32 17.54 -1.66 1.88
CA ASP A 32 18.45 -2.69 1.35
C ASP A 32 17.72 -3.71 0.45
N ALA A 33 16.42 -3.49 0.20
CA ALA A 33 15.62 -4.37 -0.66
C ALA A 33 16.15 -4.35 -2.09
N ASP A 34 16.49 -5.55 -2.60
CA ASP A 34 16.87 -5.71 -4.01
C ASP A 34 15.66 -5.65 -4.97
N ASP A 35 15.92 -5.64 -6.27
CA ASP A 35 14.88 -5.57 -7.29
C ASP A 35 14.18 -6.90 -7.56
N ASP A 36 14.78 -8.04 -7.18
CA ASP A 36 14.24 -9.38 -7.43
C ASP A 36 13.35 -9.84 -6.28
N VAL A 37 13.86 -9.79 -5.04
CA VAL A 37 13.17 -10.29 -3.84
C VAL A 37 12.35 -9.19 -3.16
N GLY A 38 12.73 -7.93 -3.34
CA GLY A 38 12.06 -6.79 -2.72
C GLY A 38 12.15 -6.84 -1.18
N THR A 39 11.24 -6.14 -0.52
CA THR A 39 11.23 -6.02 0.94
C THR A 39 10.91 -7.31 1.69
N ILE A 40 10.40 -8.34 1.00
CA ILE A 40 10.24 -9.69 1.58
C ILE A 40 11.59 -10.28 2.00
N GLY A 41 12.68 -9.96 1.30
CA GLY A 41 14.05 -10.38 1.62
C GLY A 41 14.66 -9.69 2.83
N THR A 42 14.08 -8.62 3.34
CA THR A 42 14.58 -7.80 4.44
C THR A 42 13.86 -8.06 5.76
N ASP A 43 14.35 -7.47 6.83
CA ASP A 43 13.71 -7.56 8.16
C ASP A 43 12.41 -6.74 8.24
N ALA A 44 12.11 -5.89 7.26
CA ALA A 44 10.83 -5.20 7.13
C ALA A 44 9.63 -6.18 7.03
N ALA A 45 9.86 -7.39 6.50
CA ALA A 45 8.84 -8.43 6.45
C ALA A 45 8.57 -9.11 7.80
N LEU A 46 9.52 -9.04 8.75
CA LEU A 46 9.36 -9.59 10.09
C LEU A 46 8.28 -8.79 10.84
N GLY A 47 7.23 -9.49 11.25
CA GLY A 47 6.12 -8.85 11.97
C GLY A 47 5.24 -7.92 11.12
N PHE A 48 5.37 -7.92 9.78
CA PHE A 48 4.60 -7.02 8.91
C PHE A 48 3.10 -7.10 9.18
N ASP A 49 2.56 -6.01 9.70
CA ASP A 49 1.14 -5.77 9.92
C ASP A 49 0.84 -4.27 9.75
N PRO A 50 0.34 -3.84 8.60
CA PRO A 50 0.08 -2.43 8.34
C PRO A 50 -1.16 -1.89 9.07
N PHE A 51 -2.01 -2.76 9.64
CA PHE A 51 -3.31 -2.36 10.17
C PHE A 51 -3.23 -1.39 11.36
N PRO A 52 -2.33 -1.55 12.35
CA PRO A 52 -2.25 -0.58 13.44
C PRO A 52 -2.03 0.86 12.98
N LEU A 53 -1.18 1.08 11.96
CA LEU A 53 -0.97 2.42 11.40
C LEU A 53 -2.17 2.88 10.55
N LEU A 54 -2.78 2.00 9.75
CA LEU A 54 -3.98 2.34 8.97
C LEU A 54 -5.16 2.73 9.89
N GLU A 55 -5.35 2.01 10.99
CA GLU A 55 -6.34 2.33 12.03
C GLU A 55 -6.04 3.67 12.72
N ALA A 56 -4.77 3.93 13.04
CA ALA A 56 -4.36 5.21 13.63
C ALA A 56 -4.61 6.39 12.67
N LEU A 57 -4.34 6.23 11.37
CA LEU A 57 -4.64 7.23 10.36
C LEU A 57 -6.15 7.49 10.27
N HIS A 58 -6.96 6.44 10.23
CA HIS A 58 -8.42 6.54 10.22
C HIS A 58 -8.95 7.27 11.47
N HIS A 59 -8.55 6.84 12.68
CA HIS A 59 -9.00 7.45 13.94
C HIS A 59 -8.61 8.92 14.09
N ASN A 60 -7.48 9.34 13.51
CA ASN A 60 -7.04 10.73 13.51
C ASN A 60 -7.61 11.55 12.32
N GLY A 61 -8.51 10.98 11.53
CA GLY A 61 -9.13 11.65 10.39
C GLY A 61 -8.14 12.02 9.28
N VAL A 62 -7.03 11.30 9.17
CA VAL A 62 -5.98 11.56 8.17
C VAL A 62 -6.34 10.90 6.85
N ARG A 63 -6.52 11.68 5.81
CA ARG A 63 -6.71 11.17 4.45
C ARG A 63 -5.35 10.88 3.80
N ALA A 64 -4.66 9.84 4.28
CA ALA A 64 -3.51 9.28 3.59
C ALA A 64 -3.97 8.20 2.60
N VAL A 65 -3.34 8.15 1.43
CA VAL A 65 -3.65 7.21 0.35
C VAL A 65 -2.55 6.16 0.29
N VAL A 66 -2.89 4.90 0.47
CA VAL A 66 -1.97 3.77 0.31
C VAL A 66 -1.56 3.68 -1.16
N ILE A 67 -0.25 3.62 -1.38
CA ILE A 67 0.39 3.45 -2.70
C ILE A 67 1.29 2.21 -2.69
N GLY A 68 2.19 2.10 -3.64
CA GLY A 68 3.19 1.02 -3.66
C GLY A 68 2.59 -0.38 -3.82
N GLN A 69 3.25 -1.38 -3.23
CA GLN A 69 2.82 -2.78 -3.40
C GLN A 69 1.62 -3.15 -2.53
N VAL A 70 1.42 -2.50 -1.37
CA VAL A 70 0.20 -2.70 -0.58
C VAL A 70 -1.05 -2.35 -1.40
N ALA A 71 -1.03 -1.21 -2.13
CA ALA A 71 -2.12 -0.90 -3.05
C ALA A 71 -2.26 -1.95 -4.18
N GLY A 72 -1.16 -2.52 -4.67
CA GLY A 72 -1.18 -3.63 -5.62
C GLY A 72 -1.91 -4.85 -5.07
N ILE A 73 -1.63 -5.24 -3.83
CA ILE A 73 -2.32 -6.34 -3.13
C ILE A 73 -3.82 -6.03 -2.99
N MET A 74 -4.18 -4.81 -2.60
CA MET A 74 -5.58 -4.39 -2.51
C MET A 74 -6.30 -4.48 -3.86
N HIS A 75 -5.59 -4.33 -4.98
CA HIS A 75 -6.09 -4.56 -6.33
C HIS A 75 -6.05 -6.02 -6.80
N GLY A 76 -5.47 -6.94 -6.02
CA GLY A 76 -5.43 -8.36 -6.31
C GLY A 76 -4.08 -8.87 -6.85
N SER A 77 -2.99 -8.10 -6.74
CA SER A 77 -1.63 -8.61 -6.98
C SER A 77 -1.31 -9.74 -6.01
N ALA A 78 -0.67 -10.80 -6.50
CA ALA A 78 -0.23 -11.94 -5.69
C ALA A 78 1.15 -11.70 -5.03
N GLU A 79 1.89 -10.70 -5.50
CA GLU A 79 3.23 -10.39 -4.98
C GLU A 79 3.15 -9.75 -3.60
N LEU A 80 3.88 -10.30 -2.63
CA LEU A 80 3.90 -9.85 -1.25
C LEU A 80 4.88 -8.67 -1.04
N THR A 81 4.75 -7.99 0.10
CA THR A 81 5.64 -6.89 0.51
C THR A 81 5.77 -6.84 2.03
N GLY A 82 6.87 -6.26 2.51
CA GLY A 82 7.08 -5.85 3.90
C GLY A 82 6.99 -4.34 4.11
N ASP A 83 6.59 -3.56 3.08
CA ASP A 83 6.50 -2.10 3.12
C ASP A 83 5.07 -1.60 3.04
N LEU A 84 4.82 -0.50 3.73
CA LEU A 84 3.61 0.32 3.59
C LEU A 84 3.99 1.72 3.10
N ASP A 85 3.70 2.01 1.84
CA ASP A 85 3.93 3.33 1.26
C ASP A 85 2.65 4.16 1.28
N LEU A 86 2.76 5.42 1.66
CA LEU A 86 1.67 6.37 1.81
C LEU A 86 1.91 7.63 0.97
N LEU A 87 0.84 8.16 0.39
CA LEU A 87 0.78 9.48 -0.24
C LEU A 87 -0.27 10.32 0.50
N TRP A 88 0.10 11.52 0.94
CA TRP A 88 -0.82 12.47 1.54
C TRP A 88 -0.68 13.85 0.89
N ASP A 89 -1.56 14.80 1.18
CA ASP A 89 -1.68 16.05 0.44
C ASP A 89 -0.54 17.05 0.65
N GLY A 90 0.26 16.88 1.70
CA GLY A 90 1.35 17.80 2.07
C GLY A 90 0.86 19.14 2.65
N ALA A 91 -0.41 19.25 3.05
CA ALA A 91 -0.96 20.48 3.59
C ALA A 91 -0.59 20.66 5.08
N PRO A 92 0.02 21.79 5.50
CA PRO A 92 0.40 22.03 6.88
C PRO A 92 -0.75 21.86 7.88
N ALA A 93 -1.98 22.16 7.47
CA ALA A 93 -3.18 22.02 8.30
C ALA A 93 -3.44 20.55 8.74
N HIS A 94 -3.01 19.57 7.95
CA HIS A 94 -3.23 18.14 8.23
C HIS A 94 -2.01 17.45 8.88
N ALA A 95 -0.85 18.13 8.89
CA ALA A 95 0.41 17.54 9.37
C ALA A 95 0.38 17.16 10.86
N LEU A 96 -0.39 17.89 11.69
CA LEU A 96 -0.53 17.59 13.12
C LEU A 96 -1.26 16.27 13.34
N ALA A 97 -2.37 16.05 12.65
CA ALA A 97 -3.15 14.80 12.74
C ALA A 97 -2.33 13.61 12.23
N LEU A 98 -1.56 13.80 11.14
CA LEU A 98 -0.64 12.79 10.62
C LEU A 98 0.43 12.43 11.66
N ALA A 99 1.09 13.42 12.26
CA ALA A 99 2.09 13.20 13.31
C ALA A 99 1.50 12.48 14.54
N ALA A 100 0.26 12.81 14.93
CA ALA A 100 -0.43 12.15 16.04
C ALA A 100 -0.71 10.66 15.72
N ALA A 101 -1.15 10.33 14.50
CA ALA A 101 -1.37 8.96 14.07
C ALA A 101 -0.07 8.13 14.14
N PHE A 102 1.04 8.66 13.62
CA PHE A 102 2.34 7.97 13.67
C PHE A 102 2.87 7.82 15.10
N THR A 103 2.69 8.84 15.94
CA THR A 103 3.09 8.78 17.36
C THR A 103 2.31 7.71 18.11
N SER A 104 1.00 7.57 17.85
CA SER A 104 0.14 6.61 18.56
C SER A 104 0.53 5.14 18.34
N VAL A 105 1.24 4.84 17.25
CA VAL A 105 1.78 3.51 16.95
C VAL A 105 3.28 3.40 17.23
N ASN A 106 3.87 4.35 17.97
CA ASN A 106 5.30 4.40 18.25
C ASN A 106 6.18 4.36 16.99
N ALA A 107 5.75 5.04 15.92
CA ALA A 107 6.53 5.11 14.70
C ALA A 107 7.76 6.01 14.90
N GLN A 108 8.90 5.55 14.40
CA GLN A 108 10.15 6.31 14.30
C GLN A 108 10.29 6.82 12.87
N LEU A 109 10.53 8.12 12.73
CA LEU A 109 10.86 8.74 11.44
C LEU A 109 12.35 8.81 11.21
N PHE A 110 12.75 8.86 9.92
CA PHE A 110 14.15 8.97 9.51
C PHE A 110 14.30 10.09 8.48
N ASP A 111 15.44 10.79 8.56
CA ASP A 111 15.82 11.76 7.55
C ASP A 111 16.39 11.07 6.29
N GLU A 112 16.76 11.87 5.29
CA GLU A 112 17.34 11.38 4.02
C GLU A 112 18.68 10.64 4.19
N LYS A 113 19.32 10.79 5.35
CA LYS A 113 20.58 10.10 5.69
C LYS A 113 20.36 8.84 6.53
N GLY A 114 19.10 8.51 6.81
CA GLY A 114 18.74 7.38 7.67
C GLY A 114 18.91 7.66 9.17
N ASN A 115 19.10 8.91 9.60
CA ASN A 115 19.16 9.22 11.02
C ASN A 115 17.77 9.32 11.61
N PRO A 116 17.52 8.77 12.82
CA PRO A 116 16.25 8.90 13.48
C PRO A 116 15.96 10.37 13.84
N VAL A 117 14.74 10.81 13.58
CA VAL A 117 14.25 12.16 13.86
C VAL A 117 12.96 12.10 14.66
N ALA A 118 12.63 13.18 15.39
CA ALA A 118 11.40 13.24 16.15
C ALA A 118 10.16 13.21 15.23
N THR A 119 9.09 12.53 15.67
CA THR A 119 7.82 12.47 14.95
C THR A 119 7.06 13.80 15.13
N ARG A 120 7.46 14.81 14.35
CA ARG A 120 6.90 16.17 14.38
C ARG A 120 6.21 16.50 13.07
N PRO A 121 5.18 17.38 13.09
CA PRO A 121 4.41 17.75 11.89
C PRO A 121 5.27 18.28 10.73
N ASP A 122 6.30 19.06 11.03
CA ASP A 122 7.17 19.68 10.02
C ASP A 122 8.00 18.67 9.21
N PHE A 123 8.30 17.50 9.75
CA PHE A 123 8.99 16.44 9.00
C PHE A 123 8.12 15.85 7.89
N PHE A 124 6.81 15.77 8.10
CA PHE A 124 5.89 15.26 7.08
C PHE A 124 5.68 16.20 5.89
N LEU A 125 6.03 17.49 6.03
CA LEU A 125 5.95 18.45 4.93
C LEU A 125 7.04 18.27 3.86
N ARG A 126 8.02 17.42 4.12
CA ARG A 126 9.06 17.07 3.14
C ARG A 126 8.48 16.27 1.98
N PRO A 127 9.15 16.26 0.82
CA PRO A 127 8.72 15.42 -0.31
C PRO A 127 8.51 13.95 0.08
N LYS A 128 9.40 13.43 0.93
CA LYS A 128 9.38 12.06 1.45
C LYS A 128 9.98 12.01 2.85
N VAL A 129 9.39 11.20 3.71
CA VAL A 129 9.98 10.81 5.00
C VAL A 129 9.86 9.29 5.13
N GLN A 130 10.96 8.64 5.56
CA GLN A 130 10.94 7.22 5.88
C GLN A 130 10.45 7.01 7.30
N PHE A 131 9.81 5.88 7.55
CA PHE A 131 9.36 5.51 8.88
C PHE A 131 9.49 4.02 9.14
N THR A 132 9.58 3.67 10.43
CA THR A 132 9.34 2.32 10.93
C THR A 132 8.39 2.38 12.11
N SER A 133 7.56 1.35 12.27
CA SER A 133 6.71 1.12 13.42
C SER A 133 6.74 -0.38 13.76
N PRO A 134 6.20 -0.82 14.90
CA PRO A 134 6.23 -2.24 15.29
C PRO A 134 5.64 -3.21 14.23
N GLY A 135 4.74 -2.74 13.38
CA GLY A 135 4.09 -3.58 12.36
C GLY A 135 4.38 -3.18 10.92
N ALA A 136 4.94 -2.00 10.67
CA ALA A 136 5.16 -1.55 9.30
C ALA A 136 6.31 -0.55 9.20
N GLY A 137 7.06 -0.65 8.11
CA GLY A 137 8.00 0.38 7.67
C GLY A 137 7.65 0.80 6.25
N GLY A 138 8.20 1.91 5.79
CA GLY A 138 7.99 2.40 4.44
C GLY A 138 8.20 3.90 4.29
N ASP A 139 7.63 4.44 3.22
CA ASP A 139 7.75 5.85 2.87
C ASP A 139 6.40 6.58 3.03
N CYS A 140 6.42 7.76 3.65
CA CYS A 140 5.31 8.70 3.64
C CYS A 140 5.66 9.87 2.73
N CYS A 141 4.96 9.98 1.59
CA CYS A 141 5.27 10.88 0.50
C CYS A 141 4.24 12.00 0.38
N THR A 142 4.68 13.15 -0.16
CA THR A 142 3.79 14.23 -0.61
C THR A 142 3.83 14.36 -2.14
N PRO A 143 2.90 15.10 -2.77
CA PRO A 143 2.95 15.38 -4.20
C PRO A 143 4.19 16.18 -4.65
N ALA A 144 5.00 16.68 -3.72
CA ALA A 144 6.26 17.35 -4.02
C ALA A 144 7.40 16.37 -4.38
N LEU A 145 7.26 15.07 -4.05
CA LEU A 145 8.19 14.04 -4.48
C LEU A 145 8.16 13.92 -6.00
N PRO A 146 9.31 13.93 -6.69
CA PRO A 146 9.35 13.71 -8.14
C PRO A 146 8.92 12.29 -8.53
N TRP A 147 7.99 12.19 -9.47
CA TRP A 147 7.51 10.92 -10.06
C TRP A 147 7.71 10.96 -11.58
N GLY A 148 8.94 11.25 -12.03
CA GLY A 148 9.19 11.62 -13.42
C GLY A 148 8.33 12.83 -13.82
N ASP A 149 7.67 12.77 -14.97
CA ASP A 149 6.77 13.83 -15.45
C ASP A 149 5.34 13.72 -14.87
N LEU A 150 5.11 12.80 -13.92
CA LEU A 150 3.78 12.50 -13.43
C LEU A 150 3.36 13.44 -12.29
N ARG A 151 2.22 14.11 -12.45
CA ARG A 151 1.62 14.93 -11.39
C ARG A 151 0.65 14.08 -10.57
N VAL A 152 1.06 13.71 -9.33
CA VAL A 152 0.32 12.77 -8.48
C VAL A 152 -0.73 13.42 -7.57
N ARG A 153 -0.77 14.75 -7.45
CA ARG A 153 -1.77 15.44 -6.59
C ARG A 153 -3.20 14.99 -6.90
N GLY A 154 -3.58 14.90 -8.17
CA GLY A 154 -4.92 14.46 -8.56
C GLY A 154 -5.22 12.99 -8.25
N PHE A 155 -4.24 12.20 -7.81
CA PHE A 155 -4.46 10.80 -7.39
C PHE A 155 -5.12 10.73 -6.02
N LEU A 156 -4.87 11.73 -5.16
CA LEU A 156 -5.54 11.87 -3.87
C LEU A 156 -7.06 12.02 -4.04
N ASP A 157 -7.48 12.80 -5.06
CA ASP A 157 -8.89 13.07 -5.33
C ASP A 157 -9.60 11.84 -5.93
N ARG A 158 -8.86 10.98 -6.63
CA ARG A 158 -9.37 9.77 -7.30
C ARG A 158 -9.07 8.48 -6.53
N ALA A 159 -8.59 8.62 -5.30
CA ALA A 159 -8.35 7.47 -4.43
C ALA A 159 -9.65 6.70 -4.19
N ILE A 160 -9.53 5.38 -4.10
CA ILE A 160 -10.65 4.48 -3.79
C ILE A 160 -10.66 4.27 -2.28
N THR A 161 -11.84 4.19 -1.69
CA THR A 161 -12.01 3.84 -0.28
C THR A 161 -12.44 2.39 -0.15
N ALA A 162 -11.74 1.62 0.66
CA ALA A 162 -12.18 0.32 1.14
C ALA A 162 -12.63 0.46 2.59
N VAL A 163 -13.74 -0.19 2.93
CA VAL A 163 -14.30 -0.18 4.29
C VAL A 163 -14.44 -1.61 4.75
N ASP A 164 -13.93 -1.94 5.93
CA ASP A 164 -14.13 -3.27 6.52
C ASP A 164 -15.41 -3.33 7.37
N PRO A 165 -15.85 -4.54 7.80
CA PRO A 165 -17.03 -4.68 8.65
C PRO A 165 -16.93 -3.97 10.01
N GLY A 166 -15.74 -3.66 10.48
CA GLY A 166 -15.48 -2.89 11.71
C GLY A 166 -15.57 -1.38 11.49
N GLY A 167 -15.76 -0.90 10.26
CA GLY A 167 -15.85 0.51 9.92
C GLY A 167 -14.49 1.18 9.66
N LEU A 168 -13.39 0.42 9.61
CA LEU A 168 -12.09 0.96 9.20
C LEU A 168 -12.15 1.38 7.72
N GLU A 169 -11.91 2.65 7.46
CA GLU A 169 -11.77 3.20 6.10
C GLU A 169 -10.30 3.34 5.73
N VAL A 170 -9.92 2.77 4.60
CA VAL A 170 -8.58 2.88 4.03
C VAL A 170 -8.68 3.41 2.61
N HIS A 171 -8.02 4.55 2.36
CA HIS A 171 -7.91 5.11 1.02
C HIS A 171 -6.68 4.51 0.33
N TYR A 172 -6.84 4.10 -0.92
CA TYR A 172 -5.75 3.59 -1.74
C TYR A 172 -5.84 4.09 -3.18
N VAL A 173 -4.70 4.22 -3.83
CA VAL A 173 -4.63 4.75 -5.19
C VAL A 173 -5.42 3.86 -6.16
N SER A 174 -6.10 4.46 -7.14
CA SER A 174 -6.81 3.70 -8.17
C SER A 174 -5.85 2.80 -8.95
N ARG A 175 -6.32 1.64 -9.43
CA ARG A 175 -5.52 0.72 -10.25
C ARG A 175 -4.83 1.44 -11.42
N LYS A 176 -5.60 2.26 -12.15
CA LYS A 176 -5.08 3.02 -13.30
C LYS A 176 -3.93 3.96 -12.89
N ASP A 177 -4.10 4.68 -11.78
CA ASP A 177 -3.08 5.62 -11.31
C ASP A 177 -1.87 4.88 -10.74
N LEU A 178 -2.05 3.73 -10.06
CA LEU A 178 -0.95 2.89 -9.60
C LEU A 178 -0.09 2.37 -10.77
N ILE A 179 -0.72 1.89 -11.85
CA ILE A 179 -0.01 1.48 -13.07
C ILE A 179 0.79 2.64 -13.64
N ARG A 180 0.21 3.85 -13.70
CA ARG A 180 0.91 5.05 -14.16
C ARG A 180 2.11 5.40 -13.28
N MET A 181 1.96 5.33 -11.94
CA MET A 181 3.07 5.57 -11.00
C MET A 181 4.22 4.59 -11.24
N ARG A 182 3.93 3.30 -11.34
CA ARG A 182 4.92 2.26 -11.58
C ARG A 182 5.66 2.46 -12.91
N ARG A 183 4.92 2.75 -13.98
CA ARG A 183 5.53 3.04 -15.29
C ARG A 183 6.38 4.30 -15.29
N ALA A 184 6.02 5.32 -14.50
CA ALA A 184 6.80 6.54 -14.35
C ALA A 184 8.11 6.33 -13.59
N ILE A 185 8.12 5.45 -12.57
CA ILE A 185 9.34 5.05 -11.85
C ILE A 185 10.25 4.21 -12.76
N GLY A 186 9.68 3.28 -13.52
CA GLY A 186 10.34 2.56 -14.60
C GLY A 186 11.37 1.51 -14.16
N ARG A 187 11.49 1.15 -12.88
CA ARG A 187 12.37 0.04 -12.45
C ARG A 187 11.82 -1.30 -13.00
N PRO A 188 12.66 -2.30 -13.27
CA PRO A 188 12.20 -3.58 -13.81
C PRO A 188 11.04 -4.19 -13.01
N LYS A 189 11.12 -4.18 -11.68
CA LYS A 189 10.03 -4.68 -10.81
C LYS A 189 8.74 -3.88 -10.94
N ASP A 190 8.83 -2.56 -11.12
CA ASP A 190 7.66 -1.70 -11.24
C ASP A 190 6.93 -1.93 -12.57
N LEU A 191 7.68 -2.11 -13.66
CA LEU A 191 7.11 -2.44 -14.97
C LEU A 191 6.40 -3.80 -14.94
N ARG A 192 7.04 -4.84 -14.41
CA ARG A 192 6.45 -6.18 -14.25
C ARG A 192 5.14 -6.13 -13.43
N ARG A 193 5.14 -5.42 -12.30
CA ARG A 193 3.96 -5.23 -11.45
C ARG A 193 2.86 -4.41 -12.12
N ALA A 194 3.22 -3.46 -12.99
CA ALA A 194 2.27 -2.69 -13.78
C ALA A 194 1.56 -3.58 -14.80
N ASP A 195 2.31 -4.44 -15.49
CA ASP A 195 1.78 -5.35 -16.51
C ASP A 195 0.90 -6.45 -15.89
N GLU A 196 1.25 -6.98 -14.70
CA GLU A 196 0.39 -7.90 -13.92
C GLU A 196 -0.98 -7.27 -13.64
N LEU A 197 -1.01 -6.03 -13.17
CA LEU A 197 -2.25 -5.34 -12.88
C LEU A 197 -3.05 -5.02 -14.15
N ASP A 198 -2.40 -4.69 -15.25
CA ASP A 198 -3.06 -4.34 -16.51
C ASP A 198 -3.74 -5.58 -17.12
N SER A 199 -3.05 -6.74 -17.15
CA SER A 199 -3.58 -8.01 -17.66
C SER A 199 -4.76 -8.53 -16.82
N SER A 200 -4.67 -8.51 -15.49
CA SER A 200 -5.73 -8.98 -14.61
C SER A 200 -7.04 -8.17 -14.70
N ALA A 201 -7.01 -6.98 -15.29
CA ALA A 201 -8.21 -6.18 -15.60
C ALA A 201 -8.87 -6.62 -16.91
N SER A 202 -8.11 -7.17 -17.85
CA SER A 202 -8.60 -7.65 -19.15
C SER A 202 -9.35 -8.96 -19.02
N ASP A 203 -8.84 -9.89 -18.20
CA ASP A 203 -9.46 -11.20 -17.95
C ASP A 203 -10.86 -11.09 -17.31
N ARG A 204 -11.06 -10.12 -16.41
CA ARG A 204 -12.39 -9.90 -15.78
C ARG A 204 -13.42 -9.31 -16.73
N ARG A 205 -13.02 -8.72 -17.86
CA ARG A 205 -13.91 -8.19 -18.89
C ARG A 205 -14.29 -9.22 -19.96
N GLY A 206 -13.56 -10.33 -20.06
CA GLY A 206 -13.68 -11.34 -21.09
C GLY A 206 -14.58 -12.54 -20.75
N SER A 207 -15.09 -12.67 -19.51
CA SER A 207 -16.00 -13.77 -19.16
C SER A 207 -17.44 -13.39 -19.56
N PRO A 208 -18.03 -14.03 -20.60
CA PRO A 208 -19.45 -13.81 -20.93
C PRO A 208 -20.32 -14.35 -19.77
N PRO A 209 -21.51 -13.78 -19.54
CA PRO A 209 -22.43 -14.32 -18.56
C PRO A 209 -22.78 -15.76 -18.98
N THR A 210 -22.59 -16.70 -18.05
CA THR A 210 -23.06 -18.07 -18.22
C THR A 210 -24.57 -18.00 -18.40
N SER A 211 -25.06 -18.28 -19.63
CA SER A 211 -26.46 -18.46 -19.91
C SER A 211 -26.94 -19.71 -19.16
N ASP A 212 -27.68 -19.52 -18.09
CA ASP A 212 -28.50 -20.58 -17.49
C ASP A 212 -29.47 -21.08 -18.59
N SER A 213 -29.15 -22.25 -19.09
CA SER A 213 -30.09 -23.01 -19.95
C SER A 213 -31.27 -23.43 -19.08
N ALA A 214 -32.34 -22.66 -19.19
CA ALA A 214 -33.65 -23.09 -18.70
C ALA A 214 -33.99 -24.45 -19.33
N GLY A 215 -33.93 -25.49 -18.53
CA GLY A 215 -34.41 -26.82 -18.89
C GLY A 215 -35.96 -26.81 -19.06
N ASP A 216 -36.39 -26.94 -20.28
CA ASP A 216 -37.76 -27.29 -20.66
C ASP A 216 -38.15 -28.59 -19.93
N ARG A 217 -39.05 -28.49 -18.97
CA ARG A 217 -39.77 -29.65 -18.44
C ARG A 217 -41.14 -29.67 -19.09
N GLN A 218 -41.24 -30.51 -20.12
CA GLN A 218 -42.47 -30.93 -20.72
C GLN A 218 -43.18 -31.91 -19.75
N TRP A 219 -44.38 -31.58 -19.35
CA TRP A 219 -45.28 -32.48 -18.61
C TRP A 219 -46.28 -33.07 -19.60
N ASP A 220 -46.27 -34.37 -19.78
CA ASP A 220 -47.38 -35.21 -20.26
C ASP A 220 -48.15 -35.73 -19.05
#